data_f6cf6e0787da5aab5bf5b26f7213413d
#
_entry.id   f6cf6e0787da5aab5bf5b26f7213413d
#
_cell.length_a   1.000
_cell.length_b   1.000
_cell.length_c   1.000
_cell.angle_alpha   90.00
_cell.angle_beta   90.00
_cell.angle_gamma   90.00
#
_symmetry.space_group_name_H-M   'P 1'
#
loop_
_entity.id
_entity.type
_entity.pdbx_description
1 polymer ?
#
loop_
_entity_poly.entity_id
_entity_poly.type
_entity_poly.pdbx_seq_one_letter_code
_entity_poly.pdbx_strand_id
1 'polypeptide(L)'
;MYIFQRNFLYYPFGKILIIPEDFQEINLKTADQTNIYAWFRPAQKGQKTILYFHGNAGNLSGRSDRFEKFATQYGVMAISYRGYAKSEGTTSQDGFFQDADSAFEFLKSKNISSKDIILFGESIGSAVAVNLASKHDFGALVLESPFTSILSIAQKTYWFLPVSLILKDRFESDKIASKVSAPVLIFHADKDYLVPFAEGKKLYELFNSPKRFIEIDGDFHIALSGDYLMKHITEYLQEKK
;
A
#
# COMPACT_ATOMS: atom_id res chain seq x y z
N MET A 1 11.34 -19.80 -16.61
CA MET A 1 10.96 -19.28 -15.27
C MET A 1 11.53 -17.88 -14.96
N TYR A 2 12.83 -17.64 -15.02
CA TYR A 2 13.45 -16.34 -14.68
C TYR A 2 12.89 -15.15 -15.48
N ILE A 3 12.60 -15.32 -16.78
CA ILE A 3 12.09 -14.25 -17.66
C ILE A 3 10.61 -13.94 -17.38
N PHE A 4 9.81 -14.95 -17.06
CA PHE A 4 8.36 -14.82 -16.92
C PHE A 4 7.87 -14.70 -15.48
N GLN A 5 8.75 -14.56 -14.47
CA GLN A 5 8.36 -14.58 -13.07
C GLN A 5 7.35 -13.48 -12.70
N ARG A 6 7.42 -12.31 -13.35
CA ARG A 6 6.50 -11.20 -13.14
C ARG A 6 5.07 -11.54 -13.54
N ASN A 7 4.88 -12.41 -14.55
CA ASN A 7 3.55 -12.89 -14.96
C ASN A 7 2.91 -13.82 -13.91
N PHE A 8 3.73 -14.42 -13.03
CA PHE A 8 3.25 -15.22 -11.90
C PHE A 8 3.13 -14.43 -10.61
N LEU A 9 3.81 -13.30 -10.52
CA LEU A 9 3.80 -12.46 -9.34
C LEU A 9 2.69 -11.40 -9.40
N TYR A 10 2.49 -10.76 -10.55
CA TYR A 10 1.55 -9.65 -10.70
C TYR A 10 0.30 -10.07 -11.47
N TYR A 11 -0.86 -9.62 -10.98
CA TYR A 11 -2.16 -9.94 -11.56
C TYR A 11 -2.92 -8.66 -11.96
N PRO A 12 -2.45 -7.93 -12.99
CA PRO A 12 -3.11 -6.72 -13.48
C PRO A 12 -4.32 -7.11 -14.31
N PHE A 13 -5.53 -7.08 -13.74
CA PHE A 13 -6.75 -7.36 -14.47
C PHE A 13 -7.89 -6.39 -14.13
N GLY A 14 -8.88 -6.36 -15.02
CA GLY A 14 -10.07 -5.51 -14.89
C GLY A 14 -9.84 -4.09 -15.36
N LYS A 15 -10.86 -3.51 -15.96
CA LYS A 15 -10.91 -2.07 -16.29
C LYS A 15 -11.60 -1.34 -15.16
N ILE A 16 -11.19 -0.10 -14.90
CA ILE A 16 -11.91 0.78 -13.99
C ILE A 16 -13.24 1.14 -14.64
N LEU A 17 -14.33 0.80 -13.98
CA LEU A 17 -15.69 0.99 -14.51
C LEU A 17 -16.38 2.21 -13.94
N ILE A 18 -16.18 2.49 -12.64
CA ILE A 18 -16.89 3.55 -11.90
C ILE A 18 -15.90 4.27 -11.00
N ILE A 19 -15.89 5.60 -11.10
CA ILE A 19 -15.16 6.48 -10.20
C ILE A 19 -16.16 6.96 -9.14
N PRO A 20 -15.85 6.90 -7.84
CA PRO A 20 -16.72 7.43 -6.81
C PRO A 20 -17.03 8.92 -7.02
N GLU A 21 -18.18 9.36 -6.57
CA GLU A 21 -18.57 10.77 -6.59
C GLU A 21 -17.51 11.61 -5.85
N ASP A 22 -17.25 12.83 -6.32
CA ASP A 22 -16.22 13.75 -5.78
C ASP A 22 -14.76 13.35 -6.04
N PHE A 23 -14.48 12.22 -6.70
CA PHE A 23 -13.13 11.86 -7.10
C PHE A 23 -12.80 12.34 -8.51
N GLN A 24 -11.58 12.80 -8.69
CA GLN A 24 -11.04 13.22 -9.98
C GLN A 24 -10.06 12.19 -10.52
N GLU A 25 -10.11 11.93 -11.82
CA GLU A 25 -9.03 11.20 -12.51
C GLU A 25 -7.79 12.08 -12.62
N ILE A 26 -6.65 11.52 -12.23
CA ILE A 26 -5.35 12.19 -12.32
C ILE A 26 -4.40 11.29 -13.11
N ASN A 27 -3.66 11.88 -14.02
CA ASN A 27 -2.52 11.24 -14.67
C ASN A 27 -1.23 11.81 -14.06
N LEU A 28 -0.49 10.97 -13.39
CA LEU A 28 0.82 11.28 -12.82
C LEU A 28 1.90 10.92 -13.84
N LYS A 29 2.99 11.66 -13.82
CA LYS A 29 4.16 11.34 -14.61
C LYS A 29 5.32 10.99 -13.72
N THR A 30 5.82 9.77 -13.85
CA THR A 30 6.96 9.28 -13.10
C THR A 30 8.28 9.84 -13.63
N ALA A 31 9.38 9.66 -12.87
CA ALA A 31 10.71 10.12 -13.28
C ALA A 31 11.16 9.49 -14.63
N ASP A 32 10.78 8.23 -14.88
CA ASP A 32 11.02 7.53 -16.14
C ASP A 32 9.97 7.80 -17.25
N GLN A 33 9.16 8.86 -17.06
CA GLN A 33 8.15 9.36 -17.99
C GLN A 33 6.96 8.42 -18.25
N THR A 34 6.74 7.41 -17.39
CA THR A 34 5.56 6.53 -17.46
C THR A 34 4.33 7.27 -16.93
N ASN A 35 3.20 7.18 -17.61
CA ASN A 35 1.94 7.76 -17.14
C ASN A 35 1.23 6.80 -16.21
N ILE A 36 0.93 7.25 -14.98
CA ILE A 36 0.28 6.49 -13.93
C ILE A 36 -1.09 7.09 -13.64
N TYR A 37 -2.11 6.25 -13.72
CA TYR A 37 -3.48 6.61 -13.44
C TYR A 37 -3.75 6.62 -11.94
N ALA A 38 -4.46 7.63 -11.47
CA ALA A 38 -4.82 7.78 -10.07
C ALA A 38 -6.21 8.41 -9.91
N TRP A 39 -6.81 8.18 -8.75
CA TRP A 39 -7.97 8.89 -8.26
C TRP A 39 -7.58 9.82 -7.15
N PHE A 40 -8.10 11.03 -7.17
CA PHE A 40 -7.81 12.04 -6.17
C PHE A 40 -9.06 12.77 -5.73
N ARG A 41 -9.30 12.82 -4.43
CA ARG A 41 -10.25 13.68 -3.76
C ARG A 41 -9.50 14.51 -2.73
N PRO A 42 -9.45 15.85 -2.88
CA PRO A 42 -8.72 16.70 -1.96
C PRO A 42 -9.32 16.66 -0.55
N ALA A 43 -8.48 16.79 0.45
CA ALA A 43 -8.88 16.93 1.85
C ALA A 43 -9.58 18.29 2.06
N GLN A 44 -10.55 18.32 2.96
CA GLN A 44 -11.09 19.58 3.47
C GLN A 44 -10.08 20.23 4.44
N LYS A 45 -10.26 21.50 4.72
CA LYS A 45 -9.37 22.25 5.62
C LYS A 45 -9.22 21.57 6.99
N GLY A 46 -7.99 21.27 7.36
CA GLY A 46 -7.66 20.61 8.63
C GLY A 46 -7.74 19.06 8.60
N GLN A 47 -8.16 18.47 7.50
CA GLN A 47 -8.12 17.02 7.33
C GLN A 47 -6.77 16.55 6.78
N LYS A 48 -6.37 15.32 7.14
CA LYS A 48 -5.24 14.63 6.52
C LYS A 48 -5.64 13.97 5.18
N THR A 49 -4.66 13.55 4.41
CA THR A 49 -4.86 12.83 3.14
C THR A 49 -4.34 11.40 3.26
N ILE A 50 -5.14 10.42 2.86
CA ILE A 50 -4.70 9.03 2.71
C ILE A 50 -4.11 8.88 1.30
N LEU A 51 -2.83 8.46 1.23
CA LEU A 51 -2.20 8.00 0.01
C LEU A 51 -2.23 6.47 0.01
N TYR A 52 -3.02 5.91 -0.90
CA TYR A 52 -3.41 4.51 -0.90
C TYR A 52 -2.70 3.70 -1.98
N PHE A 53 -2.12 2.58 -1.56
CA PHE A 53 -1.41 1.59 -2.36
C PHE A 53 -2.15 0.26 -2.32
N HIS A 54 -2.81 -0.09 -3.43
CA HIS A 54 -3.64 -1.30 -3.49
C HIS A 54 -2.83 -2.60 -3.49
N GLY A 55 -3.51 -3.71 -3.20
CA GLY A 55 -2.95 -5.07 -3.27
C GLY A 55 -2.70 -5.53 -4.70
N ASN A 56 -2.11 -6.71 -4.83
CA ASN A 56 -1.62 -7.25 -6.11
C ASN A 56 -2.71 -7.47 -7.17
N ALA A 57 -3.94 -7.80 -6.78
CA ALA A 57 -5.00 -8.17 -7.71
C ALA A 57 -6.07 -7.08 -7.86
N GLY A 58 -6.72 -7.04 -9.03
CA GLY A 58 -7.84 -6.13 -9.31
C GLY A 58 -7.40 -4.71 -9.68
N ASN A 59 -8.25 -3.75 -9.34
CA ASN A 59 -8.07 -2.34 -9.65
C ASN A 59 -8.73 -1.44 -8.58
N LEU A 60 -8.69 -0.13 -8.77
CA LEU A 60 -9.25 0.83 -7.82
C LEU A 60 -10.78 0.69 -7.65
N SER A 61 -11.53 0.29 -8.69
CA SER A 61 -12.99 0.15 -8.59
C SER A 61 -13.42 -0.89 -7.56
N GLY A 62 -12.67 -1.96 -7.37
CA GLY A 62 -12.96 -2.96 -6.33
C GLY A 62 -12.79 -2.44 -4.90
N ARG A 63 -12.34 -1.19 -4.73
CA ARG A 63 -12.13 -0.52 -3.43
C ARG A 63 -12.94 0.77 -3.29
N SER A 64 -13.86 1.03 -4.21
CA SER A 64 -14.66 2.25 -4.23
C SER A 64 -15.35 2.51 -2.90
N ASP A 65 -16.04 1.51 -2.35
CA ASP A 65 -16.74 1.63 -1.06
C ASP A 65 -15.79 2.06 0.07
N ARG A 66 -14.56 1.52 0.06
CA ARG A 66 -13.53 1.89 1.04
C ARG A 66 -13.09 3.35 0.87
N PHE A 67 -12.90 3.80 -0.37
CA PHE A 67 -12.53 5.18 -0.65
C PHE A 67 -13.63 6.16 -0.28
N GLU A 68 -14.88 5.84 -0.55
CA GLU A 68 -16.04 6.66 -0.13
C GLU A 68 -16.09 6.82 1.39
N LYS A 69 -15.83 5.74 2.14
CA LYS A 69 -15.77 5.81 3.60
C LYS A 69 -14.61 6.68 4.09
N PHE A 70 -13.42 6.50 3.53
CA PHE A 70 -12.27 7.36 3.87
C PHE A 70 -12.54 8.82 3.54
N ALA A 71 -13.21 9.10 2.43
CA ALA A 71 -13.55 10.43 1.96
C ALA A 71 -14.47 11.22 2.91
N THR A 72 -15.13 10.57 3.86
CA THR A 72 -15.94 11.28 4.87
C THR A 72 -15.09 12.08 5.86
N GLN A 73 -13.83 11.70 6.10
CA GLN A 73 -12.95 12.34 7.10
C GLN A 73 -11.56 12.71 6.56
N TYR A 74 -11.18 12.22 5.39
CA TYR A 74 -9.85 12.40 4.82
C TYR A 74 -9.93 12.82 3.35
N GLY A 75 -8.91 13.52 2.85
CA GLY A 75 -8.62 13.48 1.43
C GLY A 75 -8.14 12.08 1.07
N VAL A 76 -8.34 11.67 -0.18
CA VAL A 76 -7.91 10.34 -0.64
C VAL A 76 -7.20 10.47 -1.97
N MET A 77 -6.02 9.88 -2.09
CA MET A 77 -5.33 9.64 -3.33
C MET A 77 -5.03 8.16 -3.47
N ALA A 78 -5.55 7.53 -4.51
CA ALA A 78 -5.32 6.11 -4.79
C ALA A 78 -4.67 5.99 -6.16
N ILE A 79 -3.51 5.33 -6.23
CA ILE A 79 -2.81 5.10 -7.50
C ILE A 79 -3.11 3.71 -8.03
N SER A 80 -3.17 3.58 -9.36
CA SER A 80 -3.13 2.31 -10.07
C SER A 80 -1.71 2.14 -10.60
N TYR A 81 -0.98 1.13 -10.13
CA TYR A 81 0.42 0.95 -10.53
C TYR A 81 0.59 0.78 -12.03
N ARG A 82 1.80 1.04 -12.52
CA ARG A 82 2.19 0.72 -13.89
C ARG A 82 1.78 -0.70 -14.30
N GLY A 83 1.21 -0.81 -15.51
CA GLY A 83 0.67 -2.08 -16.02
C GLY A 83 -0.71 -2.46 -15.48
N TYR A 84 -1.29 -1.72 -14.53
CA TYR A 84 -2.64 -1.93 -14.02
C TYR A 84 -3.64 -0.94 -14.64
N ALA A 85 -4.85 -1.40 -14.91
CA ALA A 85 -5.97 -0.59 -15.41
C ALA A 85 -5.60 0.33 -16.57
N LYS A 86 -5.63 1.66 -16.36
CA LYS A 86 -5.30 2.70 -17.36
C LYS A 86 -3.83 3.14 -17.30
N SER A 87 -3.04 2.65 -16.34
CA SER A 87 -1.62 3.03 -16.22
C SER A 87 -0.77 2.37 -17.29
N GLU A 88 0.19 3.11 -17.82
CA GLU A 88 1.15 2.63 -18.80
C GLU A 88 2.25 1.76 -18.15
N GLY A 89 3.16 1.26 -19.00
CA GLY A 89 4.36 0.56 -18.54
C GLY A 89 4.14 -0.90 -18.17
N THR A 90 5.14 -1.48 -17.49
CA THR A 90 5.16 -2.89 -17.08
C THR A 90 5.44 -3.02 -15.59
N THR A 91 4.78 -3.97 -14.96
CA THR A 91 4.89 -4.24 -13.52
C THR A 91 6.31 -4.58 -13.11
N SER A 92 6.80 -3.95 -12.04
CA SER A 92 8.06 -4.27 -11.37
C SER A 92 8.11 -3.63 -10.00
N GLN A 93 8.93 -4.18 -9.09
CA GLN A 93 9.16 -3.59 -7.78
C GLN A 93 9.64 -2.14 -7.88
N ASP A 94 10.72 -1.89 -8.63
CA ASP A 94 11.28 -0.54 -8.76
C ASP A 94 10.29 0.43 -9.42
N GLY A 95 9.50 -0.09 -10.35
CA GLY A 95 8.44 0.66 -10.98
C GLY A 95 7.37 1.09 -9.98
N PHE A 96 6.88 0.19 -9.13
CA PHE A 96 5.89 0.52 -8.11
C PHE A 96 6.40 1.55 -7.11
N PHE A 97 7.70 1.50 -6.78
CA PHE A 97 8.31 2.52 -5.92
C PHE A 97 8.36 3.89 -6.61
N GLN A 98 8.69 3.95 -7.90
CA GLN A 98 8.64 5.20 -8.67
C GLN A 98 7.21 5.74 -8.83
N ASP A 99 6.22 4.85 -8.98
CA ASP A 99 4.82 5.24 -9.05
C ASP A 99 4.38 5.89 -7.73
N ALA A 100 4.79 5.32 -6.59
CA ALA A 100 4.53 5.89 -5.27
C ALA A 100 5.24 7.23 -5.05
N ASP A 101 6.51 7.35 -5.48
CA ASP A 101 7.26 8.61 -5.42
C ASP A 101 6.54 9.70 -6.24
N SER A 102 6.01 9.37 -7.44
CA SER A 102 5.27 10.34 -8.27
C SER A 102 3.98 10.83 -7.63
N ALA A 103 3.26 9.94 -6.92
CA ALA A 103 2.06 10.30 -6.18
C ALA A 103 2.38 11.24 -5.00
N PHE A 104 3.45 10.97 -4.29
CA PHE A 104 3.90 11.84 -3.21
C PHE A 104 4.31 13.22 -3.73
N GLU A 105 5.07 13.31 -4.83
CA GLU A 105 5.43 14.59 -5.45
C GLU A 105 4.18 15.37 -5.92
N PHE A 106 3.16 14.69 -6.44
CA PHE A 106 1.89 15.34 -6.76
C PHE A 106 1.23 15.95 -5.51
N LEU A 107 1.14 15.22 -4.39
CA LEU A 107 0.58 15.74 -3.14
C LEU A 107 1.39 16.94 -2.62
N LYS A 108 2.71 16.88 -2.70
CA LYS A 108 3.59 18.02 -2.36
C LYS A 108 3.31 19.24 -3.25
N SER A 109 3.07 19.04 -4.54
CA SER A 109 2.73 20.13 -5.46
C SER A 109 1.39 20.81 -5.14
N LYS A 110 0.52 20.11 -4.40
CA LYS A 110 -0.74 20.65 -3.83
C LYS A 110 -0.54 21.30 -2.45
N ASN A 111 0.71 21.50 -2.02
CA ASN A 111 1.08 22.04 -0.70
C ASN A 111 0.60 21.16 0.48
N ILE A 112 0.44 19.84 0.28
CA ILE A 112 0.12 18.90 1.35
C ILE A 112 1.43 18.48 2.00
N SER A 113 1.58 18.79 3.30
CA SER A 113 2.75 18.39 4.09
C SER A 113 2.80 16.86 4.24
N SER A 114 3.99 16.27 4.24
CA SER A 114 4.14 14.83 4.50
C SER A 114 3.53 14.40 5.85
N LYS A 115 3.60 15.28 6.86
CA LYS A 115 2.95 15.05 8.17
C LYS A 115 1.42 15.00 8.11
N ASP A 116 0.82 15.53 7.06
CA ASP A 116 -0.61 15.47 6.82
C ASP A 116 -1.00 14.32 5.88
N ILE A 117 -0.04 13.47 5.50
CA ILE A 117 -0.28 12.28 4.69
C ILE A 117 -0.23 11.04 5.58
N ILE A 118 -1.25 10.18 5.42
CA ILE A 118 -1.32 8.83 5.96
C ILE A 118 -1.06 7.88 4.79
N LEU A 119 0.02 7.11 4.85
CA LEU A 119 0.24 6.06 3.86
C LEU A 119 -0.60 4.85 4.23
N PHE A 120 -1.34 4.31 3.27
CA PHE A 120 -2.12 3.08 3.44
C PHE A 120 -1.67 2.05 2.39
N GLY A 121 -1.26 0.86 2.84
CA GLY A 121 -0.83 -0.23 1.95
C GLY A 121 -1.52 -1.55 2.24
N GLU A 122 -2.10 -2.16 1.20
CA GLU A 122 -2.67 -3.51 1.23
C GLU A 122 -1.70 -4.53 0.65
N SER A 123 -1.42 -5.63 1.34
CA SER A 123 -0.65 -6.76 0.78
C SER A 123 0.65 -6.27 0.11
N ILE A 124 0.83 -6.45 -1.19
CA ILE A 124 2.00 -5.92 -1.91
C ILE A 124 2.14 -4.39 -1.78
N GLY A 125 1.02 -3.67 -1.70
CA GLY A 125 1.01 -2.23 -1.46
C GLY A 125 1.57 -1.85 -0.10
N SER A 126 1.57 -2.77 0.88
CA SER A 126 2.23 -2.54 2.17
C SER A 126 3.74 -2.34 2.02
N ALA A 127 4.38 -3.12 1.14
CA ALA A 127 5.81 -2.97 0.88
C ALA A 127 6.11 -1.66 0.12
N VAL A 128 5.21 -1.21 -0.76
CA VAL A 128 5.32 0.09 -1.42
C VAL A 128 5.21 1.23 -0.40
N ALA A 129 4.22 1.15 0.50
CA ALA A 129 4.03 2.12 1.56
C ALA A 129 5.23 2.18 2.53
N VAL A 130 5.78 1.02 2.93
CA VAL A 130 6.99 0.93 3.77
C VAL A 130 8.19 1.54 3.06
N ASN A 131 8.37 1.27 1.76
CA ASN A 131 9.46 1.87 0.98
C ASN A 131 9.38 3.40 0.97
N LEU A 132 8.21 3.96 0.72
CA LEU A 132 8.03 5.42 0.73
C LEU A 132 8.21 5.99 2.15
N ALA A 133 7.65 5.34 3.18
CA ALA A 133 7.78 5.75 4.57
C ALA A 133 9.22 5.70 5.09
N SER A 134 10.07 4.84 4.52
CA SER A 134 11.49 4.76 4.91
C SER A 134 12.35 5.92 4.41
N LYS A 135 11.84 6.70 3.45
CA LYS A 135 12.54 7.83 2.80
C LYS A 135 12.12 9.18 3.37
N HIS A 136 10.88 9.30 3.88
CA HIS A 136 10.27 10.56 4.30
C HIS A 136 9.47 10.36 5.58
N ASP A 137 9.29 11.46 6.32
CA ASP A 137 8.58 11.46 7.59
C ASP A 137 7.09 11.81 7.39
N PHE A 138 6.23 10.79 7.45
CA PHE A 138 4.79 10.89 7.23
C PHE A 138 3.99 11.01 8.53
N GLY A 139 2.71 11.39 8.43
CA GLY A 139 1.80 11.48 9.56
C GLY A 139 1.47 10.13 10.20
N ALA A 140 1.34 9.08 9.40
CA ALA A 140 1.20 7.69 9.83
C ALA A 140 1.45 6.71 8.68
N LEU A 141 1.71 5.45 9.03
CA LEU A 141 1.77 4.30 8.12
C LEU A 141 0.75 3.26 8.56
N VAL A 142 -0.20 2.94 7.70
CA VAL A 142 -1.25 1.94 7.93
C VAL A 142 -1.05 0.78 6.96
N LEU A 143 -0.99 -0.44 7.47
CA LEU A 143 -0.71 -1.64 6.69
C LEU A 143 -1.80 -2.69 6.93
N GLU A 144 -2.37 -3.24 5.87
CA GLU A 144 -3.31 -4.36 5.90
C GLU A 144 -2.66 -5.59 5.29
N SER A 145 -2.59 -6.69 6.06
CA SER A 145 -1.95 -7.95 5.67
C SER A 145 -0.52 -7.79 5.12
N PRO A 146 0.38 -7.08 5.84
CA PRO A 146 1.75 -6.87 5.38
C PRO A 146 2.62 -8.11 5.56
N PHE A 147 3.76 -8.13 4.89
CA PHE A 147 4.77 -9.19 4.95
C PHE A 147 6.19 -8.62 5.05
N THR A 148 7.12 -9.45 5.50
CA THR A 148 8.55 -9.10 5.59
C THR A 148 9.17 -8.93 4.21
N SER A 149 8.92 -9.91 3.31
CA SER A 149 9.35 -9.84 1.90
C SER A 149 8.60 -10.87 1.04
N ILE A 150 8.46 -10.60 -0.26
CA ILE A 150 8.03 -11.63 -1.23
C ILE A 150 9.03 -12.79 -1.24
N LEU A 151 10.31 -12.49 -1.03
CA LEU A 151 11.33 -13.54 -0.93
C LEU A 151 11.04 -14.53 0.21
N SER A 152 10.67 -14.06 1.40
CA SER A 152 10.32 -14.91 2.55
C SER A 152 9.13 -15.83 2.24
N ILE A 153 8.06 -15.28 1.64
CA ILE A 153 6.87 -16.05 1.26
C ILE A 153 7.23 -17.08 0.20
N ALA A 154 7.93 -16.67 -0.86
CA ALA A 154 8.30 -17.54 -1.97
C ALA A 154 9.25 -18.67 -1.55
N GLN A 155 10.18 -18.42 -0.63
CA GLN A 155 11.07 -19.47 -0.09
C GLN A 155 10.31 -20.55 0.69
N LYS A 156 9.24 -20.17 1.42
CA LYS A 156 8.41 -21.15 2.12
C LYS A 156 7.57 -21.97 1.16
N THR A 157 6.98 -21.31 0.16
CA THR A 157 6.10 -21.96 -0.84
C THR A 157 6.91 -22.88 -1.79
N TYR A 158 8.08 -22.42 -2.22
CA TYR A 158 8.93 -23.09 -3.21
C TYR A 158 10.28 -23.51 -2.59
N TRP A 159 10.23 -24.14 -1.42
CA TRP A 159 11.40 -24.53 -0.62
C TRP A 159 12.43 -25.40 -1.38
N PHE A 160 12.00 -26.10 -2.42
CA PHE A 160 12.82 -26.96 -3.29
C PHE A 160 13.52 -26.20 -4.44
N LEU A 161 13.27 -24.88 -4.59
CA LEU A 161 13.90 -24.02 -5.61
C LEU A 161 14.87 -23.02 -4.97
N PRO A 162 15.96 -22.65 -5.65
CA PRO A 162 16.86 -21.60 -5.18
C PRO A 162 16.26 -20.20 -5.39
N VAL A 163 15.11 -19.92 -4.75
CA VAL A 163 14.31 -18.71 -4.96
C VAL A 163 15.13 -17.43 -4.73
N SER A 164 16.05 -17.46 -3.76
CA SER A 164 16.93 -16.32 -3.46
C SER A 164 17.85 -15.92 -4.61
N LEU A 165 18.16 -16.84 -5.53
CA LEU A 165 19.03 -16.58 -6.70
C LEU A 165 18.22 -16.12 -7.92
N ILE A 166 16.93 -16.46 -8.00
CA ILE A 166 16.14 -16.27 -9.20
C ILE A 166 15.08 -15.16 -9.07
N LEU A 167 14.62 -14.85 -7.86
CA LEU A 167 13.58 -13.84 -7.63
C LEU A 167 14.13 -12.42 -7.82
N LYS A 168 13.54 -11.67 -8.76
CA LYS A 168 13.91 -10.28 -9.06
C LYS A 168 13.25 -9.29 -8.12
N ASP A 169 11.92 -9.38 -8.02
CA ASP A 169 11.09 -8.43 -7.28
C ASP A 169 10.82 -9.00 -5.87
N ARG A 170 11.64 -8.61 -4.90
CA ARG A 170 11.70 -9.21 -3.56
C ARG A 170 10.87 -8.50 -2.52
N PHE A 171 10.62 -7.19 -2.69
CA PHE A 171 9.89 -6.34 -1.76
C PHE A 171 10.34 -6.51 -0.30
N GLU A 172 11.63 -6.34 -0.04
CA GLU A 172 12.28 -6.62 1.24
C GLU A 172 12.00 -5.49 2.27
N SER A 173 10.75 -5.42 2.77
CA SER A 173 10.32 -4.47 3.81
C SER A 173 11.10 -4.65 5.12
N ASP A 174 11.51 -5.87 5.43
CA ASP A 174 12.31 -6.22 6.61
C ASP A 174 13.63 -5.45 6.69
N LYS A 175 14.25 -5.15 5.55
CA LYS A 175 15.53 -4.42 5.50
C LYS A 175 15.41 -2.92 5.76
N ILE A 176 14.20 -2.37 5.66
CA ILE A 176 13.98 -0.92 5.72
C ILE A 176 12.97 -0.48 6.78
N ALA A 177 12.22 -1.41 7.38
CA ALA A 177 11.19 -1.11 8.38
C ALA A 177 11.73 -0.28 9.57
N SER A 178 12.96 -0.56 10.02
CA SER A 178 13.60 0.17 11.13
C SER A 178 13.89 1.65 10.82
N LYS A 179 13.86 2.06 9.54
CA LYS A 179 14.04 3.46 9.10
C LYS A 179 12.75 4.27 9.12
N VAL A 180 11.60 3.61 9.29
CA VAL A 180 10.30 4.30 9.32
C VAL A 180 10.16 5.04 10.63
N SER A 181 10.00 6.38 10.55
CA SER A 181 9.78 7.26 11.70
C SER A 181 8.30 7.49 12.01
N ALA A 182 7.43 7.32 11.02
CA ALA A 182 5.99 7.49 11.15
C ALA A 182 5.37 6.49 12.14
N PRO A 183 4.34 6.87 12.91
CA PRO A 183 3.55 5.91 13.70
C PRO A 183 2.95 4.83 12.80
N VAL A 184 3.03 3.55 13.21
CA VAL A 184 2.63 2.39 12.41
C VAL A 184 1.40 1.71 13.01
N LEU A 185 0.39 1.48 12.18
CA LEU A 185 -0.80 0.69 12.50
C LEU A 185 -0.89 -0.50 11.54
N ILE A 186 -0.94 -1.72 12.08
CA ILE A 186 -1.05 -2.95 11.28
C ILE A 186 -2.35 -3.65 11.58
N PHE A 187 -3.03 -4.10 10.53
CA PHE A 187 -4.17 -5.01 10.58
C PHE A 187 -3.78 -6.33 9.92
N HIS A 188 -4.07 -7.46 10.56
CA HIS A 188 -3.80 -8.77 9.97
C HIS A 188 -4.76 -9.82 10.52
N ALA A 189 -5.37 -10.61 9.63
CA ALA A 189 -6.21 -11.73 10.01
C ALA A 189 -5.34 -12.91 10.50
N ASP A 190 -5.74 -13.53 11.60
CA ASP A 190 -4.97 -14.61 12.26
C ASP A 190 -4.84 -15.87 11.39
N LYS A 191 -5.81 -16.10 10.49
CA LYS A 191 -5.87 -17.23 9.55
C LYS A 191 -5.76 -16.78 8.09
N ASP A 192 -5.06 -15.66 7.83
CA ASP A 192 -4.82 -15.17 6.47
C ASP A 192 -4.22 -16.30 5.60
N TYR A 193 -4.97 -16.71 4.56
CA TYR A 193 -4.63 -17.84 3.71
C TYR A 193 -3.53 -17.54 2.69
N LEU A 194 -3.26 -16.26 2.41
CA LEU A 194 -2.31 -15.83 1.38
C LEU A 194 -1.00 -15.33 1.98
N VAL A 195 -1.08 -14.44 2.96
CA VAL A 195 0.07 -13.91 3.69
C VAL A 195 0.02 -14.43 5.12
N PRO A 196 0.90 -15.37 5.51
CA PRO A 196 0.87 -15.92 6.84
C PRO A 196 0.95 -14.84 7.92
N PHE A 197 0.07 -14.90 8.92
CA PHE A 197 0.01 -13.98 10.06
C PHE A 197 1.39 -13.68 10.69
N ALA A 198 2.24 -14.71 10.77
CA ALA A 198 3.59 -14.58 11.29
C ALA A 198 4.47 -13.60 10.49
N GLU A 199 4.19 -13.35 9.21
CA GLU A 199 4.91 -12.35 8.42
C GLU A 199 4.60 -10.92 8.89
N GLY A 200 3.31 -10.65 9.14
CA GLY A 200 2.87 -9.35 9.70
C GLY A 200 3.44 -9.11 11.10
N LYS A 201 3.43 -10.13 11.96
CA LYS A 201 4.03 -10.05 13.31
C LYS A 201 5.53 -9.79 13.24
N LYS A 202 6.26 -10.50 12.38
CA LYS A 202 7.70 -10.27 12.20
C LYS A 202 8.00 -8.85 11.71
N LEU A 203 7.24 -8.36 10.71
CA LEU A 203 7.43 -7.00 10.22
C LEU A 203 7.11 -5.97 11.31
N TYR A 204 6.06 -6.19 12.11
CA TYR A 204 5.71 -5.32 13.23
C TYR A 204 6.88 -5.14 14.21
N GLU A 205 7.57 -6.23 14.56
CA GLU A 205 8.70 -6.16 15.49
C GLU A 205 9.86 -5.29 14.98
N LEU A 206 10.03 -5.20 13.66
CA LEU A 206 11.14 -4.46 13.03
C LEU A 206 10.96 -2.94 13.01
N PHE A 207 9.74 -2.43 13.23
CA PHE A 207 9.52 -0.98 13.33
C PHE A 207 10.01 -0.46 14.69
N ASN A 208 10.78 0.63 14.70
CA ASN A 208 11.26 1.32 15.90
C ASN A 208 10.33 2.46 16.33
N SER A 209 9.47 2.94 15.44
CA SER A 209 8.51 4.00 15.72
C SER A 209 7.35 3.51 16.60
N PRO A 210 6.54 4.43 17.18
CA PRO A 210 5.30 4.03 17.88
C PRO A 210 4.43 3.17 16.98
N LYS A 211 4.00 2.01 17.49
CA LYS A 211 3.32 1.02 16.65
C LYS A 211 2.18 0.33 17.40
N ARG A 212 1.14 -0.08 16.64
CA ARG A 212 0.04 -0.91 17.13
C ARG A 212 -0.23 -2.01 16.12
N PHE A 213 -0.52 -3.21 16.62
CA PHE A 213 -0.95 -4.35 15.83
C PHE A 213 -2.39 -4.72 16.24
N ILE A 214 -3.29 -4.80 15.25
CA ILE A 214 -4.67 -5.25 15.42
C ILE A 214 -4.78 -6.61 14.74
N GLU A 215 -4.92 -7.63 15.58
CA GLU A 215 -5.21 -8.99 15.18
C GLU A 215 -6.70 -9.14 14.91
N ILE A 216 -7.07 -9.73 13.78
CA ILE A 216 -8.44 -9.91 13.34
C ILE A 216 -8.71 -11.42 13.30
N ASP A 217 -9.75 -11.89 14.00
CA ASP A 217 -10.20 -13.28 13.87
C ASP A 217 -10.87 -13.48 12.52
N GLY A 218 -10.28 -14.31 11.67
CA GLY A 218 -10.81 -14.60 10.34
C GLY A 218 -9.82 -15.23 9.39
N ASP A 219 -10.36 -15.87 8.33
CA ASP A 219 -9.65 -16.60 7.30
C ASP A 219 -9.52 -15.83 5.97
N PHE A 220 -9.52 -14.50 6.01
CA PHE A 220 -9.44 -13.62 4.84
C PHE A 220 -8.08 -12.96 4.71
N HIS A 221 -7.77 -12.49 3.50
CA HIS A 221 -6.54 -11.74 3.23
C HIS A 221 -6.73 -10.22 3.30
N ILE A 222 -7.64 -9.64 2.52
CA ILE A 222 -7.90 -8.20 2.47
C ILE A 222 -9.42 -8.00 2.37
N ALA A 223 -10.10 -7.87 3.49
CA ALA A 223 -11.55 -7.79 3.49
C ALA A 223 -12.13 -6.85 4.56
N LEU A 224 -11.28 -6.02 5.20
CA LEU A 224 -11.76 -5.08 6.19
C LEU A 224 -12.61 -3.99 5.54
N SER A 225 -13.78 -3.71 6.13
CA SER A 225 -14.63 -2.62 5.65
C SER A 225 -13.98 -1.26 5.86
N GLY A 226 -14.33 -0.30 5.01
CA GLY A 226 -13.86 1.08 5.15
C GLY A 226 -14.23 1.69 6.51
N ASP A 227 -15.42 1.38 7.04
CA ASP A 227 -15.86 1.87 8.35
C ASP A 227 -14.98 1.31 9.49
N TYR A 228 -14.64 0.01 9.46
CA TYR A 228 -13.78 -0.60 10.46
C TYR A 228 -12.38 0.03 10.43
N LEU A 229 -11.79 0.13 9.25
CA LEU A 229 -10.47 0.74 9.08
C LEU A 229 -10.46 2.20 9.54
N MET A 230 -11.43 2.99 9.12
CA MET A 230 -11.54 4.40 9.46
C MET A 230 -11.64 4.63 10.96
N LYS A 231 -12.48 3.83 11.67
CA LYS A 231 -12.61 3.88 13.12
C LYS A 231 -11.24 3.72 13.81
N HIS A 232 -10.54 2.63 13.51
CA HIS A 232 -9.27 2.33 14.17
C HIS A 232 -8.13 3.27 13.77
N ILE A 233 -8.10 3.76 12.53
CA ILE A 233 -7.14 4.78 12.08
C ILE A 233 -7.36 6.07 12.88
N THR A 234 -8.61 6.51 12.99
CA THR A 234 -8.96 7.75 13.72
C THR A 234 -8.61 7.64 15.20
N GLU A 235 -8.98 6.55 15.87
CA GLU A 235 -8.63 6.27 17.27
C GLU A 235 -7.10 6.30 17.47
N TYR A 236 -6.35 5.59 16.61
CA TYR A 236 -4.89 5.52 16.71
C TYR A 236 -4.23 6.90 16.56
N LEU A 237 -4.70 7.72 15.62
CA LEU A 237 -4.15 9.05 15.38
C LEU A 237 -4.49 10.03 16.52
N GLN A 238 -5.62 9.88 17.20
CA GLN A 238 -6.00 10.71 18.35
C GLN A 238 -5.14 10.44 19.57
N GLU A 239 -4.75 9.19 19.81
CA GLU A 239 -3.87 8.80 20.92
C GLU A 239 -2.42 9.27 20.76
N LYS A 240 -2.03 9.73 19.56
CA LYS A 240 -0.67 10.19 19.24
C LYS A 240 -0.53 11.72 19.24
N LYS A 241 -1.64 12.44 19.51
CA LYS A 241 -1.62 13.88 19.74
C LYS A 241 -1.27 14.22 21.19
#